data_6945aa99b231de1314b36ec19b2fb7ac
#
_entry.id   6945aa99b231de1314b36ec19b2fb7ac
#
_cell.length_a   1.000
_cell.length_b   1.000
_cell.length_c   1.000
_cell.angle_alpha   90.00
_cell.angle_beta   90.00
_cell.angle_gamma   90.00
#
_symmetry.space_group_name_H-M   'P 1'
#
loop_
_entity.id
_entity.type
_entity.pdbx_description
1 polymer ?
#
loop_
_entity_poly.entity_id
_entity_poly.type
_entity_poly.pdbx_seq_one_letter_code
_entity_poly.pdbx_strand_id
1 'polypeptide(L)'
;MPTATYNKFQPAIENLFEGINAGTDSFVIKLATAVSAAAGTITEVANGNGYTTGGNAASTTSATQSGGTYKLVLASPTAWTATGAGFSFQYAVLVDSTTGTNIAYWDYGSSQAVAAGETVTVTLDGTNGVFQAT
;
A
#
# COMPACT_ATOMS: atom_id res chain seq x y z
N MET A 1 10.31 -4.77 13.57
CA MET A 1 10.12 -4.93 12.11
C MET A 1 11.14 -4.06 11.39
N PRO A 2 11.81 -4.53 10.32
CA PRO A 2 12.79 -3.73 9.60
C PRO A 2 12.12 -2.54 8.89
N THR A 3 12.95 -1.54 8.54
CA THR A 3 12.49 -0.42 7.73
C THR A 3 12.19 -0.90 6.31
N ALA A 4 11.02 -0.55 5.79
CA ALA A 4 10.61 -0.92 4.44
C ALA A 4 11.13 0.08 3.42
N THR A 5 11.51 -0.41 2.24
CA THR A 5 11.94 0.42 1.11
C THR A 5 10.76 0.68 0.18
N TYR A 6 10.50 1.95 -0.11
CA TYR A 6 9.46 2.37 -1.05
C TYR A 6 9.88 2.12 -2.49
N ASN A 7 8.98 1.55 -3.28
CA ASN A 7 9.17 1.30 -4.71
C ASN A 7 7.87 1.58 -5.48
N LYS A 8 7.99 1.99 -6.73
CA LYS A 8 6.84 2.18 -7.61
C LYS A 8 6.68 0.97 -8.54
N PHE A 9 5.43 0.67 -8.89
CA PHE A 9 5.17 -0.20 -10.02
C PHE A 9 5.37 0.56 -11.33
N GLN A 10 5.98 -0.06 -12.34
CA GLN A 10 6.27 0.60 -13.61
C GLN A 10 4.99 1.02 -14.36
N PRO A 11 3.95 0.16 -14.47
CA PRO A 11 2.71 0.57 -15.13
C PRO A 11 1.97 1.70 -14.40
N ALA A 12 2.21 1.90 -13.10
CA ALA A 12 1.57 2.98 -12.35
C ALA A 12 1.97 4.36 -12.88
N ILE A 13 3.15 4.51 -13.44
CA ILE A 13 3.62 5.79 -13.99
C ILE A 13 2.71 6.24 -15.14
N GLU A 14 2.37 5.32 -16.05
CA GLU A 14 1.43 5.59 -17.13
C GLU A 14 0.03 5.85 -16.59
N ASN A 15 -0.44 4.99 -15.69
CA ASN A 15 -1.77 5.11 -15.10
C ASN A 15 -1.98 6.37 -14.27
N LEU A 16 -0.93 6.96 -13.69
CA LEU A 16 -1.03 8.25 -13.00
C LEU A 16 -1.47 9.38 -13.96
N PHE A 17 -1.13 9.27 -15.25
CA PHE A 17 -1.53 10.25 -16.25
C PHE A 17 -2.82 9.89 -16.98
N GLU A 18 -3.17 8.61 -17.05
CA GLU A 18 -4.25 8.13 -17.92
C GLU A 18 -5.46 7.54 -17.20
N GLY A 19 -5.32 7.07 -15.98
CA GLY A 19 -6.37 6.32 -15.31
C GLY A 19 -6.65 6.68 -13.86
N ILE A 20 -5.67 7.16 -13.13
CA ILE A 20 -5.82 7.45 -11.70
C ILE A 20 -6.24 8.89 -11.48
N ASN A 21 -7.32 9.10 -10.75
CA ASN A 21 -7.70 10.41 -10.26
C ASN A 21 -7.41 10.49 -8.76
N ALA A 22 -6.18 10.85 -8.43
CA ALA A 22 -5.71 10.86 -7.06
C ALA A 22 -6.54 11.75 -6.11
N GLY A 23 -7.26 12.73 -6.66
CA GLY A 23 -8.12 13.61 -5.86
C GLY A 23 -9.47 13.03 -5.48
N THR A 24 -9.94 11.99 -6.17
CA THR A 24 -11.29 11.42 -5.97
C THR A 24 -11.32 9.91 -5.78
N ASP A 25 -10.28 9.20 -6.23
CA ASP A 25 -10.24 7.75 -6.10
C ASP A 25 -10.04 7.30 -4.64
N SER A 26 -10.42 6.09 -4.36
CA SER A 26 -10.23 5.46 -3.05
C SER A 26 -8.98 4.61 -3.05
N PHE A 27 -8.27 4.58 -1.94
CA PHE A 27 -7.01 3.85 -1.79
C PHE A 27 -7.08 2.84 -0.66
N VAL A 28 -6.36 1.74 -0.83
CA VAL A 28 -6.20 0.71 0.19
C VAL A 28 -4.74 0.32 0.30
N ILE A 29 -4.36 -0.22 1.44
CA ILE A 29 -3.09 -0.93 1.62
C ILE A 29 -3.38 -2.40 1.70
N LYS A 30 -2.76 -3.19 0.82
CA LYS A 30 -2.77 -4.65 0.85
C LYS A 30 -1.44 -5.17 1.36
N LEU A 31 -1.45 -6.34 1.96
CA LEU A 31 -0.23 -7.07 2.28
C LEU A 31 -0.01 -8.16 1.21
N ALA A 32 1.22 -8.33 0.78
CA ALA A 32 1.57 -9.27 -0.29
C ALA A 32 2.80 -10.11 0.06
N THR A 33 2.85 -11.29 -0.52
CA THR A 33 4.00 -12.21 -0.41
C THR A 33 4.96 -12.06 -1.57
N ALA A 34 4.48 -11.56 -2.70
CA ALA A 34 5.30 -11.32 -3.89
C ALA A 34 4.78 -10.13 -4.69
N VAL A 35 5.67 -9.45 -5.39
CA VAL A 35 5.34 -8.37 -6.31
C VAL A 35 6.17 -8.51 -7.60
N SER A 36 5.61 -8.02 -8.72
CA SER A 36 6.35 -7.80 -9.95
C SER A 36 6.27 -6.32 -10.30
N ALA A 37 7.36 -5.59 -10.07
CA ALA A 37 7.40 -4.16 -10.33
C ALA A 37 7.18 -3.84 -11.82
N ALA A 38 7.73 -4.66 -12.71
CA ALA A 38 7.61 -4.47 -14.16
C ALA A 38 6.20 -4.78 -14.67
N ALA A 39 5.57 -5.84 -14.19
CA ALA A 39 4.22 -6.23 -14.61
C ALA A 39 3.11 -5.48 -13.87
N GLY A 40 3.43 -4.83 -12.75
CA GLY A 40 2.44 -4.16 -11.92
C GLY A 40 1.53 -5.11 -11.15
N THR A 41 1.95 -6.35 -10.92
CA THR A 41 1.15 -7.40 -10.29
C THR A 41 1.65 -7.74 -8.89
N ILE A 42 0.76 -8.30 -8.07
CA ILE A 42 1.08 -8.76 -6.71
C ILE A 42 0.50 -10.14 -6.46
N THR A 43 1.08 -10.84 -5.49
CA THR A 43 0.45 -12.00 -4.84
C THR A 43 0.02 -11.56 -3.44
N GLU A 44 -1.25 -11.28 -3.29
CA GLU A 44 -1.82 -10.84 -2.02
C GLU A 44 -1.80 -11.98 -0.99
N VAL A 45 -1.64 -11.63 0.29
CA VAL A 45 -1.76 -12.57 1.40
C VAL A 45 -3.14 -13.24 1.35
N ALA A 46 -3.19 -14.54 1.58
CA ALA A 46 -4.44 -15.29 1.57
C ALA A 46 -5.42 -14.78 2.63
N ASN A 47 -6.70 -14.76 2.29
CA ASN A 47 -7.76 -14.41 3.23
C ASN A 47 -7.79 -15.37 4.42
N GLY A 48 -7.93 -14.82 5.62
CA GLY A 48 -8.00 -15.59 6.87
C GLY A 48 -6.86 -15.27 7.82
N ASN A 49 -6.92 -15.85 9.00
CA ASN A 49 -5.92 -15.66 10.06
C ASN A 49 -5.64 -14.21 10.44
N GLY A 50 -6.66 -13.35 10.34
CA GLY A 50 -6.56 -11.92 10.66
C GLY A 50 -6.31 -11.02 9.47
N TYR A 51 -6.12 -11.58 8.27
CA TYR A 51 -6.04 -10.81 7.03
C TYR A 51 -7.31 -10.98 6.20
N THR A 52 -7.82 -9.90 5.66
CA THR A 52 -9.00 -9.91 4.75
C THR A 52 -8.55 -9.48 3.36
N THR A 53 -8.91 -10.26 2.35
CA THR A 53 -8.66 -9.94 0.94
C THR A 53 -9.17 -8.52 0.61
N GLY A 54 -8.36 -7.75 -0.06
CA GLY A 54 -8.62 -6.34 -0.37
C GLY A 54 -7.89 -5.37 0.53
N GLY A 55 -7.34 -5.85 1.65
CA GLY A 55 -6.58 -5.01 2.58
C GLY A 55 -7.43 -4.04 3.38
N ASN A 56 -6.81 -2.98 3.90
CA ASN A 56 -7.47 -1.97 4.72
C ASN A 56 -7.41 -0.59 4.03
N ALA A 57 -8.48 0.18 4.18
CA ALA A 57 -8.60 1.51 3.59
C ALA A 57 -7.53 2.46 4.12
N ALA A 58 -6.97 3.24 3.20
CA ALA A 58 -6.08 4.36 3.49
C ALA A 58 -6.77 5.63 2.99
N SER A 59 -7.50 6.31 3.87
CA SER A 59 -8.33 7.46 3.50
C SER A 59 -7.47 8.65 3.09
N THR A 60 -7.91 9.39 2.07
CA THR A 60 -7.22 10.60 1.62
C THR A 60 -7.35 11.71 2.66
N THR A 61 -6.20 12.16 3.16
CA THR A 61 -6.12 13.32 4.05
C THR A 61 -5.99 14.60 3.24
N SER A 62 -5.18 14.57 2.18
CA SER A 62 -4.93 15.73 1.31
C SER A 62 -4.46 15.25 -0.07
N ALA A 63 -4.95 15.89 -1.11
CA ALA A 63 -4.57 15.61 -2.49
C ALA A 63 -4.51 16.97 -3.21
N THR A 64 -3.43 17.73 -3.00
CA THR A 64 -3.32 19.12 -3.45
C THR A 64 -1.91 19.45 -3.89
N GLN A 65 -1.80 20.54 -4.67
CA GLN A 65 -0.50 21.12 -4.98
C GLN A 65 -0.25 22.38 -4.14
N SER A 66 1.02 22.60 -3.84
CA SER A 66 1.49 23.82 -3.21
C SER A 66 2.88 24.12 -3.74
N GLY A 67 3.11 25.34 -4.23
CA GLY A 67 4.40 25.76 -4.77
C GLY A 67 4.87 24.92 -5.98
N GLY A 68 3.94 24.38 -6.76
CA GLY A 68 4.24 23.54 -7.92
C GLY A 68 4.48 22.04 -7.58
N THR A 69 4.34 21.65 -6.33
CA THR A 69 4.46 20.25 -5.91
C THR A 69 3.08 19.70 -5.54
N TYR A 70 2.65 18.65 -6.23
CA TYR A 70 1.45 17.90 -5.86
C TYR A 70 1.83 16.79 -4.87
N LYS A 71 1.03 16.63 -3.83
CA LYS A 71 1.19 15.55 -2.86
C LYS A 71 -0.13 14.82 -2.65
N LEU A 72 -0.06 13.48 -2.66
CA LEU A 72 -1.15 12.64 -2.17
C LEU A 72 -0.78 12.17 -0.76
N VAL A 73 -1.54 12.64 0.23
CA VAL A 73 -1.35 12.27 1.63
C VAL A 73 -2.53 11.40 2.06
N LEU A 74 -2.23 10.21 2.54
CA LEU A 74 -3.21 9.24 3.01
C LEU A 74 -3.04 9.02 4.52
N ALA A 75 -4.14 8.77 5.20
CA ALA A 75 -4.11 8.28 6.58
C ALA A 75 -3.63 6.82 6.58
N SER A 76 -2.83 6.46 7.59
CA SER A 76 -2.39 5.08 7.77
C SER A 76 -3.60 4.15 7.94
N PRO A 77 -3.57 2.94 7.34
CA PRO A 77 -4.66 2.00 7.47
C PRO A 77 -4.77 1.45 8.88
N THR A 78 -5.92 0.89 9.22
CA THR A 78 -6.08 0.12 10.45
C THR A 78 -5.08 -1.03 10.47
N ALA A 79 -4.44 -1.27 11.60
CA ALA A 79 -3.49 -2.37 11.77
C ALA A 79 -4.17 -3.73 11.61
N TRP A 80 -3.41 -4.72 11.15
CA TRP A 80 -3.85 -6.11 11.09
C TRP A 80 -3.38 -6.84 12.34
N THR A 81 -4.28 -7.56 12.99
CA THR A 81 -3.94 -8.45 14.11
C THR A 81 -4.08 -9.89 13.65
N ALA A 82 -3.01 -10.63 13.69
CA ALA A 82 -3.03 -12.03 13.28
C ALA A 82 -3.81 -12.90 14.28
N THR A 83 -4.50 -13.89 13.74
CA THR A 83 -5.27 -14.88 14.51
C THR A 83 -4.94 -16.29 14.02
N GLY A 84 -5.40 -17.32 14.69
CA GLY A 84 -5.26 -18.70 14.24
C GLY A 84 -3.80 -19.10 14.01
N ALA A 85 -3.48 -19.50 12.78
CA ALA A 85 -2.12 -19.91 12.40
C ALA A 85 -1.20 -18.72 12.05
N GLY A 86 -1.73 -17.49 12.11
CA GLY A 86 -1.00 -16.31 11.65
C GLY A 86 -0.89 -16.23 10.12
N PHE A 87 -0.13 -15.26 9.67
CA PHE A 87 0.16 -15.08 8.23
C PHE A 87 1.59 -14.55 8.06
N SER A 88 2.06 -14.58 6.82
CA SER A 88 3.36 -13.99 6.46
C SER A 88 3.18 -13.03 5.30
N PHE A 89 3.98 -11.97 5.28
CA PHE A 89 4.02 -11.00 4.18
C PHE A 89 5.44 -10.46 4.03
N GLN A 90 5.74 -9.87 2.89
CA GLN A 90 7.01 -9.16 2.69
C GLN A 90 6.77 -7.73 2.23
N TYR A 91 5.63 -7.47 1.61
CA TYR A 91 5.33 -6.18 0.98
C TYR A 91 4.03 -5.59 1.52
N ALA A 92 4.02 -4.28 1.75
CA ALA A 92 2.80 -3.50 1.86
C ALA A 92 2.60 -2.78 0.53
N VAL A 93 1.40 -2.83 -0.03
CA VAL A 93 1.12 -2.36 -1.39
C VAL A 93 0.06 -1.29 -1.36
N LEU A 94 0.36 -0.13 -1.94
CA LEU A 94 -0.60 0.94 -2.17
C LEU A 94 -1.38 0.63 -3.45
N VAL A 95 -2.69 0.55 -3.33
CA VAL A 95 -3.59 0.23 -4.43
C VAL A 95 -4.65 1.31 -4.57
N ASP A 96 -4.85 1.78 -5.80
CA ASP A 96 -6.04 2.52 -6.15
C ASP A 96 -7.18 1.51 -6.31
N SER A 97 -8.07 1.45 -5.31
CA SER A 97 -9.17 0.48 -5.31
C SER A 97 -10.30 0.84 -6.27
N THR A 98 -10.39 2.08 -6.72
CA THR A 98 -11.36 2.51 -7.73
C THR A 98 -11.04 1.92 -9.10
N THR A 99 -9.77 1.91 -9.49
CA THR A 99 -9.30 1.40 -10.78
C THR A 99 -8.71 -0.01 -10.69
N GLY A 100 -8.35 -0.48 -9.50
CA GLY A 100 -7.64 -1.74 -9.29
C GLY A 100 -6.15 -1.67 -9.61
N THR A 101 -5.57 -0.47 -9.68
CA THR A 101 -4.17 -0.26 -10.06
C THR A 101 -3.25 -0.33 -8.85
N ASN A 102 -2.23 -1.18 -8.91
CA ASN A 102 -1.16 -1.21 -7.93
C ASN A 102 -0.20 -0.05 -8.21
N ILE A 103 -0.03 0.86 -7.26
CA ILE A 103 0.73 2.11 -7.46
C ILE A 103 2.16 1.98 -6.99
N ALA A 104 2.34 1.55 -5.75
CA ALA A 104 3.64 1.50 -5.09
C ALA A 104 3.65 0.39 -4.03
N TYR A 105 4.83 0.02 -3.59
CA TYR A 105 4.97 -0.94 -2.50
C TYR A 105 6.16 -0.62 -1.62
N TRP A 106 6.07 -1.06 -0.38
CA TRP A 106 7.15 -1.02 0.61
C TRP A 106 7.65 -2.44 0.80
N ASP A 107 8.93 -2.67 0.53
CA ASP A 107 9.58 -3.97 0.66
C ASP A 107 10.28 -4.04 2.01
N TYR A 108 9.89 -5.01 2.84
CA TYR A 108 10.51 -5.27 4.15
C TYR A 108 11.79 -6.08 4.07
N GLY A 109 12.23 -6.45 2.87
CA GLY A 109 13.50 -7.13 2.60
C GLY A 109 13.46 -8.64 2.77
N SER A 110 12.54 -9.16 3.54
CA SER A 110 12.33 -10.58 3.74
C SER A 110 10.90 -10.85 4.22
N SER A 111 10.48 -12.11 4.14
CA SER A 111 9.18 -12.51 4.66
C SER A 111 9.09 -12.25 6.16
N GLN A 112 8.03 -11.56 6.58
CA GLN A 112 7.72 -11.27 7.96
C GLN A 112 6.62 -12.21 8.43
N ALA A 113 6.94 -13.11 9.35
CA ALA A 113 5.96 -14.00 9.97
C ALA A 113 5.24 -13.25 11.10
N VAL A 114 3.93 -13.31 11.11
CA VAL A 114 3.07 -12.65 12.10
C VAL A 114 2.28 -13.76 12.81
N ALA A 115 2.64 -14.03 14.05
CA ALA A 115 1.99 -15.05 14.87
C ALA A 115 0.67 -14.53 15.44
N ALA A 116 -0.22 -15.45 15.84
CA ALA A 116 -1.48 -15.09 16.46
C ALA A 116 -1.29 -14.11 17.63
N GLY A 117 -2.05 -13.03 17.63
CA GLY A 117 -1.97 -11.96 18.62
C GLY A 117 -0.97 -10.85 18.29
N GLU A 118 -0.08 -11.07 17.33
CA GLU A 118 0.82 -10.02 16.87
C GLU A 118 0.11 -9.09 15.88
N THR A 119 0.56 -7.84 15.85
CA THR A 119 -0.05 -6.76 15.05
C THR A 119 0.93 -6.23 14.03
N VAL A 120 0.44 -6.03 12.80
CA VAL A 120 1.16 -5.33 11.73
C VAL A 120 0.60 -3.92 11.62
N THR A 121 1.47 -2.92 11.78
CA THR A 121 1.13 -1.51 11.59
C THR A 121 1.91 -0.97 10.40
N VAL A 122 1.21 -0.45 9.41
CA VAL A 122 1.81 0.25 8.26
C VAL A 122 1.59 1.73 8.48
N THR A 123 2.69 2.48 8.68
CA THR A 123 2.63 3.92 8.90
C THR A 123 2.98 4.64 7.61
N LEU A 124 2.05 5.44 7.10
CA LEU A 124 2.24 6.25 5.90
C LEU A 124 2.77 7.64 6.27
N ASP A 125 3.56 8.22 5.36
CA ASP A 125 4.12 9.56 5.59
C ASP A 125 3.02 10.63 5.50
N GLY A 126 2.69 11.23 6.64
CA GLY A 126 1.66 12.26 6.74
C GLY A 126 2.15 13.65 6.33
N THR A 127 3.43 13.84 6.06
CA THR A 127 4.04 15.12 5.69
C THR A 127 4.32 15.20 4.19
N ASN A 128 5.02 14.18 3.66
CA ASN A 128 5.41 14.15 2.24
C ASN A 128 4.41 13.40 1.37
N GLY A 129 3.55 12.59 1.99
CA GLY A 129 2.57 11.78 1.30
C GLY A 129 3.15 10.48 0.76
N VAL A 130 2.30 9.73 0.06
CA VAL A 130 2.67 8.43 -0.53
C VAL A 130 3.26 8.60 -1.93
N PHE A 131 3.01 9.72 -2.59
CA PHE A 131 3.78 10.17 -3.74
C PHE A 131 3.68 11.69 -3.92
N GLN A 132 4.64 12.23 -4.66
CA GLN A 132 4.73 13.63 -5.04
C GLN A 132 5.02 13.76 -6.52
N ALA A 133 4.53 14.85 -7.12
CA ALA A 133 4.88 15.28 -8.48
C ALA A 133 5.27 16.76 -8.46
N THR A 134 6.43 17.05 -9.04
CA THR A 134 6.97 18.41 -9.13
C THR A 134 7.16 18.83 -10.57
#